data_0832fc3d43bace2a90825680b288e4e4
#
_entry.id   0832fc3d43bace2a90825680b288e4e4
#
_cell.length_a   1.000
_cell.length_b   1.000
_cell.length_c   1.000
_cell.angle_alpha   90.00
_cell.angle_beta   90.00
_cell.angle_gamma   90.00
#
_symmetry.space_group_name_H-M   'P 1'
#
loop_
_entity.id
_entity.type
_entity.pdbx_description
1 polymer ?
#
loop_
_entity_poly.entity_id
_entity_poly.type
_entity_poly.pdbx_seq_one_letter_code
_entity_poly.pdbx_strand_id
1 'polypeptide(L)'
;MAVTHGRVALVTGSSRGLGAVIARRLARDGFAVAVNGRPGDEQVAAIGRAIRDDGGAAEGFCADVTDEDQGARLAAAVANCLGPVDVLVLNATGPQPEAAVTDVAWADHLAQLDFFVKSPVLLGRAVLPGMQARRYGRIVQIDSEVADRPPPGRSAYATAKSAQVGLTRSWARELAPFGITVNTVAPGFIPVERHADVPGHVKEAYLASVPAGRMGTPGDIAHAVSFLASEGAGFITGQRIVVDGGRSLGTERS
;
A
#
# COMPACT_ATOMS: atom_id res chain seq x y z
N MET A 1 -4.54 30.42 12.70
CA MET A 1 -5.19 29.38 13.53
C MET A 1 -4.69 28.03 13.07
N ALA A 2 -4.02 27.26 13.92
CA ALA A 2 -3.64 25.89 13.57
C ALA A 2 -4.93 25.08 13.43
N VAL A 3 -5.22 24.63 12.22
CA VAL A 3 -6.30 23.68 12.00
C VAL A 3 -5.86 22.40 12.71
N THR A 4 -6.58 21.99 13.75
CA THR A 4 -6.39 20.68 14.35
C THR A 4 -6.86 19.65 13.32
N HIS A 5 -5.94 19.27 12.45
CA HIS A 5 -6.17 18.16 11.52
C HIS A 5 -6.34 16.88 12.33
N GLY A 6 -7.21 15.99 11.87
CA GLY A 6 -7.30 14.62 12.36
C GLY A 6 -5.95 13.90 12.26
N ARG A 7 -5.93 12.60 12.57
CA ARG A 7 -4.72 11.77 12.46
C ARG A 7 -4.07 11.85 11.08
N VAL A 8 -2.75 11.70 11.04
CA VAL A 8 -1.96 11.82 9.81
C VAL A 8 -1.75 10.45 9.16
N ALA A 9 -2.08 10.35 7.87
CA ALA A 9 -1.84 9.17 7.05
C ALA A 9 -0.79 9.46 5.97
N LEU A 10 0.31 8.70 5.97
CA LEU A 10 1.28 8.68 4.88
C LEU A 10 0.95 7.51 3.93
N VAL A 11 0.67 7.82 2.67
CA VAL A 11 0.42 6.81 1.62
C VAL A 11 1.54 6.85 0.59
N THR A 12 2.35 5.81 0.53
CA THR A 12 3.47 5.75 -0.43
C THR A 12 2.98 5.41 -1.84
N GLY A 13 3.59 6.02 -2.87
CA GLY A 13 3.20 5.80 -4.26
C GLY A 13 1.76 6.21 -4.55
N SER A 14 1.31 7.35 -4.01
CA SER A 14 -0.07 7.80 -4.08
C SER A 14 -0.32 8.95 -5.05
N SER A 15 0.61 9.21 -5.97
CA SER A 15 0.47 10.20 -7.04
C SER A 15 -0.50 9.77 -8.15
N ARG A 16 -0.80 8.47 -8.27
CA ARG A 16 -1.70 7.91 -9.30
C ARG A 16 -2.27 6.54 -8.88
N GLY A 17 -3.11 5.97 -9.72
CA GLY A 17 -3.63 4.61 -9.60
C GLY A 17 -4.26 4.31 -8.25
N LEU A 18 -3.98 3.11 -7.73
CA LEU A 18 -4.54 2.62 -6.47
C LEU A 18 -4.19 3.54 -5.29
N GLY A 19 -2.94 3.98 -5.20
CA GLY A 19 -2.48 4.83 -4.10
C GLY A 19 -3.22 6.17 -4.03
N ALA A 20 -3.53 6.79 -5.18
CA ALA A 20 -4.30 8.03 -5.23
C ALA A 20 -5.74 7.83 -4.75
N VAL A 21 -6.37 6.70 -5.07
CA VAL A 21 -7.73 6.37 -4.60
C VAL A 21 -7.72 6.11 -3.09
N ILE A 22 -6.71 5.41 -2.57
CA ILE A 22 -6.51 5.21 -1.12
C ILE A 22 -6.34 6.56 -0.41
N ALA A 23 -5.47 7.45 -0.93
CA ALA A 23 -5.23 8.77 -0.37
C ALA A 23 -6.51 9.60 -0.28
N ARG A 24 -7.29 9.68 -1.38
CA ARG A 24 -8.59 10.37 -1.40
C ARG A 24 -9.59 9.77 -0.42
N ARG A 25 -9.61 8.44 -0.30
CA ARG A 25 -10.51 7.77 0.65
C ARG A 25 -10.17 8.13 2.09
N LEU A 26 -8.90 8.03 2.49
CA LEU A 26 -8.47 8.38 3.85
C LEU A 26 -8.72 9.86 4.17
N ALA A 27 -8.55 10.76 3.20
CA ALA A 27 -8.90 12.16 3.38
C ALA A 27 -10.40 12.37 3.65
N ARG A 28 -11.29 11.66 2.94
CA ARG A 28 -12.74 11.67 3.20
C ARG A 28 -13.11 11.09 4.55
N ASP A 29 -12.30 10.17 5.08
CA ASP A 29 -12.47 9.59 6.41
C ASP A 29 -11.91 10.50 7.53
N GLY A 30 -11.40 11.71 7.17
CA GLY A 30 -10.96 12.74 8.11
C GLY A 30 -9.46 12.71 8.45
N PHE A 31 -8.66 11.90 7.77
CA PHE A 31 -7.21 11.94 7.92
C PHE A 31 -6.59 13.14 7.19
N ALA A 32 -5.54 13.73 7.77
CA ALA A 32 -4.62 14.58 7.03
C ALA A 32 -3.66 13.68 6.24
N VAL A 33 -3.64 13.78 4.92
CA VAL A 33 -2.98 12.81 4.05
C VAL A 33 -1.69 13.37 3.46
N ALA A 34 -0.57 12.69 3.73
CA ALA A 34 0.68 12.88 3.02
C ALA A 34 0.67 12.03 1.73
N VAL A 35 0.59 12.71 0.59
CA VAL A 35 0.67 12.10 -0.74
C VAL A 35 2.13 11.96 -1.14
N ASN A 36 2.60 10.75 -1.42
CA ASN A 36 3.98 10.51 -1.81
C ASN A 36 4.10 10.00 -3.25
N GLY A 37 5.09 10.50 -3.96
CA GLY A 37 5.58 10.01 -5.24
C GLY A 37 7.08 10.22 -5.37
N ARG A 38 7.68 9.79 -6.49
CA ARG A 38 9.11 9.96 -6.74
C ARG A 38 9.49 11.42 -6.97
N PRO A 39 10.76 11.78 -6.77
CA PRO A 39 11.29 13.08 -7.20
C PRO A 39 10.94 13.35 -8.67
N GLY A 40 10.45 14.57 -8.95
CA GLY A 40 10.03 14.97 -10.29
C GLY A 40 8.61 14.53 -10.71
N ASP A 41 7.86 13.85 -9.85
CA ASP A 41 6.48 13.47 -10.15
C ASP A 41 5.50 14.62 -9.84
N GLU A 42 5.13 15.38 -10.85
CA GLU A 42 4.22 16.54 -10.75
C GLU A 42 2.80 16.16 -10.27
N GLN A 43 2.40 14.89 -10.45
CA GLN A 43 1.10 14.40 -10.00
C GLN A 43 0.95 14.41 -8.47
N VAL A 44 2.05 14.34 -7.73
CA VAL A 44 2.05 14.41 -6.26
C VAL A 44 1.34 15.68 -5.78
N ALA A 45 1.74 16.84 -6.31
CA ALA A 45 1.11 18.12 -5.97
C ALA A 45 -0.33 18.22 -6.48
N ALA A 46 -0.61 17.64 -7.66
CA ALA A 46 -1.96 17.65 -8.25
C ALA A 46 -2.96 16.86 -7.40
N ILE A 47 -2.58 15.67 -6.90
CA ILE A 47 -3.44 14.87 -6.01
C ILE A 47 -3.65 15.59 -4.68
N GLY A 48 -2.60 16.18 -4.09
CA GLY A 48 -2.74 16.97 -2.85
C GLY A 48 -3.73 18.12 -3.01
N ARG A 49 -3.62 18.90 -4.10
CA ARG A 49 -4.59 19.96 -4.43
C ARG A 49 -6.01 19.42 -4.59
N ALA A 50 -6.18 18.39 -5.39
CA ALA A 50 -7.52 17.82 -5.64
C ALA A 50 -8.20 17.32 -4.34
N ILE A 51 -7.44 16.76 -3.39
CA ILE A 51 -7.99 16.39 -2.08
C ILE A 51 -8.42 17.62 -1.29
N ARG A 52 -7.64 18.72 -1.32
CA ARG A 52 -8.00 19.98 -0.64
C ARG A 52 -9.22 20.64 -1.29
N ASP A 53 -9.31 20.62 -2.60
CA ASP A 53 -10.46 21.15 -3.36
C ASP A 53 -11.76 20.37 -3.05
N ASP A 54 -11.64 19.05 -2.76
CA ASP A 54 -12.73 18.21 -2.26
C ASP A 54 -13.03 18.41 -0.75
N GLY A 55 -12.38 19.38 -0.08
CA GLY A 55 -12.58 19.70 1.35
C GLY A 55 -11.75 18.87 2.33
N GLY A 56 -10.88 17.99 1.86
CA GLY A 56 -9.97 17.21 2.70
C GLY A 56 -8.68 17.96 3.07
N ALA A 57 -7.87 17.36 3.94
CA ALA A 57 -6.54 17.85 4.30
C ALA A 57 -5.48 16.98 3.62
N ALA A 58 -4.61 17.56 2.80
CA ALA A 58 -3.52 16.81 2.18
C ALA A 58 -2.36 17.71 1.76
N GLU A 59 -1.15 17.14 1.72
CA GLU A 59 0.05 17.78 1.18
C GLU A 59 0.88 16.75 0.40
N GLY A 60 1.60 17.24 -0.62
CA GLY A 60 2.41 16.41 -1.50
C GLY A 60 3.88 16.38 -1.09
N PHE A 61 4.49 15.20 -1.08
CA PHE A 61 5.90 14.98 -0.72
C PHE A 61 6.58 14.09 -1.76
N CYS A 62 7.64 14.60 -2.39
CA CYS A 62 8.45 13.83 -3.33
C CYS A 62 9.62 13.17 -2.61
N ALA A 63 9.69 11.83 -2.66
CA ALA A 63 10.80 11.04 -2.13
C ALA A 63 10.81 9.65 -2.77
N ASP A 64 12.00 9.12 -3.04
CA ASP A 64 12.18 7.70 -3.33
C ASP A 64 12.20 6.93 -2.00
N VAL A 65 11.18 6.12 -1.78
CA VAL A 65 11.00 5.36 -0.55
C VAL A 65 11.95 4.15 -0.43
N THR A 66 12.67 3.81 -1.49
CA THR A 66 13.71 2.78 -1.49
C THR A 66 15.09 3.32 -1.10
N ASP A 67 15.22 4.64 -1.01
CA ASP A 67 16.41 5.35 -0.54
C ASP A 67 16.26 5.67 0.96
N GLU A 68 17.27 5.28 1.76
CA GLU A 68 17.20 5.40 3.22
C GLU A 68 17.12 6.86 3.69
N ASP A 69 17.94 7.73 3.11
CA ASP A 69 17.98 9.14 3.48
C ASP A 69 16.70 9.87 3.06
N GLN A 70 16.18 9.58 1.86
CA GLN A 70 14.94 10.19 1.39
C GLN A 70 13.74 9.69 2.20
N GLY A 71 13.68 8.40 2.57
CA GLY A 71 12.65 7.86 3.44
C GLY A 71 12.62 8.53 4.82
N ALA A 72 13.78 8.73 5.43
CA ALA A 72 13.89 9.43 6.71
C ALA A 72 13.47 10.90 6.61
N ARG A 73 13.94 11.61 5.56
CA ARG A 73 13.54 13.01 5.30
C ARG A 73 12.04 13.15 5.01
N LEU A 74 11.45 12.17 4.30
CA LEU A 74 10.00 12.13 4.04
C LEU A 74 9.21 12.10 5.35
N ALA A 75 9.54 11.17 6.25
CA ALA A 75 8.85 11.05 7.53
C ALA A 75 8.97 12.34 8.37
N ALA A 76 10.15 12.94 8.41
CA ALA A 76 10.40 14.22 9.10
C ALA A 76 9.61 15.38 8.46
N ALA A 77 9.59 15.48 7.14
CA ALA A 77 8.85 16.53 6.43
C ALA A 77 7.34 16.41 6.66
N VAL A 78 6.79 15.18 6.63
CA VAL A 78 5.39 14.93 6.96
C VAL A 78 5.09 15.35 8.39
N ALA A 79 5.94 14.96 9.35
CA ALA A 79 5.74 15.29 10.76
C ALA A 79 5.77 16.81 11.01
N ASN A 80 6.61 17.56 10.31
CA ASN A 80 6.72 19.01 10.43
C ASN A 80 5.54 19.75 9.77
N CYS A 81 4.96 19.20 8.70
CA CYS A 81 3.91 19.88 7.92
C CYS A 81 2.50 19.50 8.39
N LEU A 82 2.23 18.21 8.58
CA LEU A 82 0.89 17.68 8.88
C LEU A 82 0.78 17.17 10.31
N GLY A 83 1.88 16.86 10.95
CA GLY A 83 1.94 16.17 12.24
C GLY A 83 2.53 14.77 12.14
N PRO A 84 2.77 14.11 13.29
CA PRO A 84 3.39 12.80 13.33
C PRO A 84 2.51 11.74 12.64
N VAL A 85 3.13 10.87 11.87
CA VAL A 85 2.43 9.80 11.13
C VAL A 85 1.75 8.83 12.10
N ASP A 86 0.44 8.69 11.97
CA ASP A 86 -0.40 7.75 12.72
C ASP A 86 -0.77 6.52 11.90
N VAL A 87 -0.90 6.70 10.58
CA VAL A 87 -1.21 5.64 9.63
C VAL A 87 -0.15 5.61 8.54
N LEU A 88 0.48 4.46 8.33
CA LEU A 88 1.44 4.24 7.24
C LEU A 88 0.86 3.22 6.26
N VAL A 89 0.56 3.65 5.04
CA VAL A 89 0.13 2.78 3.94
C VAL A 89 1.28 2.56 2.98
N LEU A 90 1.78 1.34 2.95
CA LEU A 90 2.91 0.90 2.13
C LEU A 90 2.39 0.36 0.80
N ASN A 91 2.18 1.27 -0.17
CA ASN A 91 1.59 0.98 -1.47
C ASN A 91 2.59 1.15 -2.64
N ALA A 92 3.69 1.85 -2.46
CA ALA A 92 4.67 2.10 -3.52
C ALA A 92 5.13 0.81 -4.19
N THR A 93 5.29 0.85 -5.51
CA THR A 93 5.75 -0.26 -6.34
C THR A 93 6.62 0.26 -7.48
N GLY A 94 7.52 -0.60 -7.98
CA GLY A 94 8.30 -0.35 -9.17
C GLY A 94 7.86 -1.18 -10.38
N PRO A 95 8.69 -1.23 -11.42
CA PRO A 95 8.53 -2.16 -12.53
C PRO A 95 8.43 -3.60 -12.02
N GLN A 96 7.60 -4.40 -12.68
CA GLN A 96 7.39 -5.80 -12.33
C GLN A 96 7.76 -6.65 -13.56
N PRO A 97 9.05 -6.94 -13.76
CA PRO A 97 9.49 -7.72 -14.91
C PRO A 97 8.86 -9.10 -14.91
N GLU A 98 8.62 -9.61 -16.10
CA GLU A 98 8.13 -10.96 -16.34
C GLU A 98 9.20 -11.74 -17.11
N ALA A 99 9.70 -12.82 -16.51
CA ALA A 99 10.74 -13.64 -17.09
C ALA A 99 10.58 -15.10 -16.62
N ALA A 100 10.95 -16.05 -17.50
CA ALA A 100 10.99 -17.46 -17.10
C ALA A 100 11.99 -17.66 -15.93
N VAL A 101 11.79 -18.72 -15.16
CA VAL A 101 12.64 -19.01 -13.99
C VAL A 101 14.12 -19.21 -14.36
N THR A 102 14.39 -19.61 -15.61
CA THR A 102 15.74 -19.77 -16.16
C THR A 102 16.41 -18.43 -16.51
N ASP A 103 15.63 -17.37 -16.72
CA ASP A 103 16.08 -16.12 -17.32
C ASP A 103 15.99 -14.93 -16.35
N VAL A 104 15.21 -15.06 -15.26
CA VAL A 104 15.07 -14.01 -14.25
C VAL A 104 16.39 -13.78 -13.52
N ALA A 105 16.88 -12.55 -13.53
CA ALA A 105 18.14 -12.19 -12.89
C ALA A 105 17.97 -12.00 -11.38
N TRP A 106 19.04 -12.20 -10.61
CA TRP A 106 19.03 -11.85 -9.18
C TRP A 106 18.74 -10.37 -8.94
N ALA A 107 19.17 -9.48 -9.84
CA ALA A 107 18.87 -8.05 -9.79
C ALA A 107 17.36 -7.77 -9.82
N ASP A 108 16.57 -8.56 -10.55
CA ASP A 108 15.11 -8.42 -10.59
C ASP A 108 14.49 -8.77 -9.23
N HIS A 109 14.99 -9.80 -8.56
CA HIS A 109 14.59 -10.14 -7.19
C HIS A 109 14.92 -9.01 -6.22
N LEU A 110 16.15 -8.46 -6.27
CA LEU A 110 16.55 -7.34 -5.41
C LEU A 110 15.68 -6.11 -5.64
N ALA A 111 15.39 -5.76 -6.89
CA ALA A 111 14.54 -4.62 -7.23
C ALA A 111 13.12 -4.77 -6.65
N GLN A 112 12.56 -5.98 -6.63
CA GLN A 112 11.27 -6.22 -5.97
C GLN A 112 11.38 -6.14 -4.44
N LEU A 113 12.44 -6.70 -3.86
CA LEU A 113 12.68 -6.63 -2.42
C LEU A 113 12.91 -5.20 -1.94
N ASP A 114 13.52 -4.32 -2.75
CA ASP A 114 13.68 -2.90 -2.42
C ASP A 114 12.34 -2.20 -2.18
N PHE A 115 11.33 -2.48 -3.01
CA PHE A 115 9.99 -1.90 -2.84
C PHE A 115 9.19 -2.55 -1.72
N PHE A 116 9.23 -3.88 -1.61
CA PHE A 116 8.27 -4.61 -0.79
C PHE A 116 8.81 -5.07 0.57
N VAL A 117 10.13 -4.96 0.78
CA VAL A 117 10.77 -5.30 2.06
C VAL A 117 11.61 -4.14 2.57
N LYS A 118 12.57 -3.64 1.80
CA LYS A 118 13.47 -2.56 2.24
C LYS A 118 12.70 -1.27 2.53
N SER A 119 11.88 -0.79 1.59
CA SER A 119 11.08 0.44 1.79
C SER A 119 10.18 0.37 3.04
N PRO A 120 9.38 -0.69 3.29
CA PRO A 120 8.69 -0.88 4.56
C PRO A 120 9.59 -0.76 5.80
N VAL A 121 10.76 -1.41 5.77
CA VAL A 121 11.70 -1.38 6.91
C VAL A 121 12.24 0.04 7.15
N LEU A 122 12.64 0.75 6.10
CA LEU A 122 13.17 2.11 6.22
C LEU A 122 12.12 3.08 6.76
N LEU A 123 10.91 3.07 6.20
CA LEU A 123 9.82 3.93 6.66
C LEU A 123 9.33 3.53 8.05
N GLY A 124 9.26 2.23 8.34
CA GLY A 124 8.95 1.74 9.68
C GLY A 124 9.91 2.31 10.71
N ARG A 125 11.22 2.17 10.50
CA ARG A 125 12.26 2.76 11.39
C ARG A 125 12.07 4.26 11.62
N ALA A 126 11.61 5.00 10.61
CA ALA A 126 11.42 6.43 10.72
C ALA A 126 10.16 6.83 11.53
N VAL A 127 9.07 6.05 11.47
CA VAL A 127 7.79 6.43 12.10
C VAL A 127 7.50 5.71 13.41
N LEU A 128 8.02 4.48 13.59
CA LEU A 128 7.71 3.62 14.74
C LEU A 128 8.06 4.24 16.10
N PRO A 129 9.21 4.94 16.30
CA PRO A 129 9.49 5.57 17.59
C PRO A 129 8.39 6.53 18.04
N GLY A 130 7.86 7.34 17.11
CA GLY A 130 6.74 8.23 17.38
C GLY A 130 5.43 7.48 17.65
N MET A 131 5.11 6.44 16.89
CA MET A 131 3.93 5.60 17.11
C MET A 131 3.99 4.91 18.48
N GLN A 132 5.14 4.34 18.86
CA GLN A 132 5.34 3.69 20.16
C GLN A 132 5.16 4.66 21.33
N ALA A 133 5.76 5.87 21.23
CA ALA A 133 5.63 6.90 22.27
C ALA A 133 4.17 7.33 22.48
N ARG A 134 3.38 7.44 21.41
CA ARG A 134 1.96 7.78 21.46
C ARG A 134 1.04 6.58 21.75
N ARG A 135 1.59 5.37 21.76
CA ARG A 135 0.85 4.08 21.90
C ARG A 135 -0.29 3.95 20.89
N TYR A 136 -0.04 4.41 19.66
CA TYR A 136 -0.97 4.34 18.55
C TYR A 136 -0.24 4.29 17.22
N GLY A 137 -0.65 3.41 16.34
CA GLY A 137 -0.22 3.31 14.96
C GLY A 137 -1.04 2.30 14.17
N ARG A 138 -1.18 2.55 12.87
CA ARG A 138 -1.78 1.65 11.90
C ARG A 138 -0.84 1.49 10.72
N ILE A 139 -0.35 0.30 10.48
CA ILE A 139 0.49 -0.01 9.31
C ILE A 139 -0.28 -0.95 8.41
N VAL A 140 -0.51 -0.54 7.17
CA VAL A 140 -1.22 -1.32 6.16
C VAL A 140 -0.32 -1.52 4.95
N GLN A 141 0.07 -2.77 4.69
CA GLN A 141 0.84 -3.13 3.52
C GLN A 141 -0.08 -3.52 2.36
N ILE A 142 0.19 -3.04 1.16
CA ILE A 142 -0.52 -3.49 -0.03
C ILE A 142 0.27 -4.66 -0.64
N ASP A 143 -0.28 -5.85 -0.50
CA ASP A 143 0.25 -7.11 -1.02
C ASP A 143 -0.33 -7.42 -2.42
N SER A 144 -0.55 -8.67 -2.72
CA SER A 144 -1.17 -9.18 -3.95
C SER A 144 -1.64 -10.63 -3.76
N GLU A 145 -2.68 -11.04 -4.47
CA GLU A 145 -3.05 -12.46 -4.59
C GLU A 145 -1.90 -13.34 -5.12
N VAL A 146 -0.93 -12.74 -5.79
CA VAL A 146 0.26 -13.41 -6.35
C VAL A 146 1.11 -14.11 -5.27
N ALA A 147 1.03 -13.67 -4.01
CA ALA A 147 1.70 -14.37 -2.92
C ALA A 147 1.17 -15.80 -2.70
N ASP A 148 -0.13 -16.05 -3.00
CA ASP A 148 -0.77 -17.36 -2.85
C ASP A 148 -0.89 -18.10 -4.20
N ARG A 149 -1.07 -17.35 -5.28
CA ARG A 149 -1.32 -17.88 -6.64
C ARG A 149 -0.37 -17.23 -7.65
N PRO A 150 0.94 -17.54 -7.56
CA PRO A 150 1.93 -16.93 -8.43
C PRO A 150 1.74 -17.42 -9.89
N PRO A 151 1.54 -16.50 -10.85
CA PRO A 151 1.53 -16.89 -12.25
C PRO A 151 2.96 -17.19 -12.73
N PRO A 152 3.13 -17.98 -13.79
CA PRO A 152 4.43 -18.16 -14.45
C PRO A 152 5.08 -16.81 -14.77
N GLY A 153 6.41 -16.76 -14.74
CA GLY A 153 7.18 -15.55 -15.06
C GLY A 153 7.24 -14.48 -13.96
N ARG A 154 6.61 -14.69 -12.81
CA ARG A 154 6.52 -13.67 -11.73
C ARG A 154 7.27 -14.04 -10.45
N SER A 155 8.30 -14.89 -10.54
CA SER A 155 9.00 -15.40 -9.35
C SER A 155 9.56 -14.29 -8.46
N ALA A 156 10.20 -13.27 -9.02
CA ALA A 156 10.75 -12.15 -8.26
C ALA A 156 9.65 -11.38 -7.49
N TYR A 157 8.56 -11.04 -8.17
CA TYR A 157 7.43 -10.34 -7.57
C TYR A 157 6.74 -11.19 -6.50
N ALA A 158 6.46 -12.47 -6.80
CA ALA A 158 5.84 -13.39 -5.86
C ALA A 158 6.68 -13.58 -4.59
N THR A 159 8.00 -13.75 -4.74
CA THR A 159 8.94 -13.86 -3.61
C THR A 159 8.85 -12.64 -2.70
N ALA A 160 8.92 -11.44 -3.26
CA ALA A 160 8.88 -10.22 -2.47
C ALA A 160 7.51 -9.99 -1.80
N LYS A 161 6.40 -10.34 -2.47
CA LYS A 161 5.05 -10.28 -1.89
C LYS A 161 4.87 -11.31 -0.76
N SER A 162 5.38 -12.52 -0.90
CA SER A 162 5.38 -13.51 0.17
C SER A 162 6.23 -13.05 1.38
N ALA A 163 7.34 -12.37 1.13
CA ALA A 163 8.18 -11.80 2.20
C ALA A 163 7.43 -10.73 3.01
N GLN A 164 6.55 -9.91 2.38
CA GLN A 164 5.71 -8.94 3.09
C GLN A 164 4.80 -9.62 4.14
N VAL A 165 4.30 -10.81 3.85
CA VAL A 165 3.45 -11.55 4.80
C VAL A 165 4.23 -11.90 6.07
N GLY A 166 5.47 -12.36 5.92
CA GLY A 166 6.36 -12.64 7.06
C GLY A 166 6.67 -11.37 7.88
N LEU A 167 7.00 -10.27 7.18
CA LEU A 167 7.27 -8.97 7.80
C LEU A 167 6.04 -8.47 8.59
N THR A 168 4.85 -8.54 8.00
CA THR A 168 3.59 -8.15 8.65
C THR A 168 3.37 -8.91 9.96
N ARG A 169 3.52 -10.24 9.94
CA ARG A 169 3.31 -11.08 11.13
C ARG A 169 4.33 -10.81 12.23
N SER A 170 5.60 -10.64 11.85
CA SER A 170 6.67 -10.31 12.80
C SER A 170 6.41 -8.98 13.49
N TRP A 171 6.16 -7.93 12.73
CA TRP A 171 5.90 -6.61 13.25
C TRP A 171 4.60 -6.54 14.05
N ALA A 172 3.55 -7.21 13.61
CA ALA A 172 2.29 -7.27 14.35
C ALA A 172 2.49 -7.79 15.77
N ARG A 173 3.26 -8.86 15.93
CA ARG A 173 3.54 -9.45 17.25
C ARG A 173 4.38 -8.53 18.14
N GLU A 174 5.40 -7.90 17.57
CA GLU A 174 6.32 -7.04 18.32
C GLU A 174 5.68 -5.73 18.72
N LEU A 175 4.82 -5.16 17.86
CA LEU A 175 4.27 -3.82 18.02
C LEU A 175 2.91 -3.78 18.74
N ALA A 176 2.21 -4.92 18.85
CA ALA A 176 0.91 -4.99 19.52
C ALA A 176 0.92 -4.45 20.96
N PRO A 177 1.96 -4.67 21.80
CA PRO A 177 2.01 -4.12 23.16
C PRO A 177 2.01 -2.58 23.20
N PHE A 178 2.33 -1.93 22.08
CA PHE A 178 2.33 -0.47 21.94
C PHE A 178 1.04 0.08 21.31
N GLY A 179 -0.02 -0.74 21.17
CA GLY A 179 -1.27 -0.31 20.52
C GLY A 179 -1.17 -0.08 19.02
N ILE A 180 -0.12 -0.62 18.39
CA ILE A 180 0.13 -0.52 16.94
C ILE A 180 -0.34 -1.79 16.27
N THR A 181 -1.13 -1.67 15.20
CA THR A 181 -1.53 -2.81 14.36
C THR A 181 -0.78 -2.81 13.05
N VAL A 182 -0.45 -4.00 12.56
CA VAL A 182 0.20 -4.20 11.26
C VAL A 182 -0.57 -5.25 10.49
N ASN A 183 -1.16 -4.85 9.36
CA ASN A 183 -1.99 -5.72 8.54
C ASN A 183 -1.65 -5.57 7.05
N THR A 184 -2.15 -6.48 6.27
CA THR A 184 -1.94 -6.53 4.82
C THR A 184 -3.30 -6.58 4.11
N VAL A 185 -3.46 -5.78 3.06
CA VAL A 185 -4.52 -5.94 2.06
C VAL A 185 -3.91 -6.55 0.82
N ALA A 186 -4.48 -7.65 0.35
CA ALA A 186 -4.01 -8.39 -0.83
C ALA A 186 -5.03 -8.29 -1.97
N PRO A 187 -4.86 -7.34 -2.90
CA PRO A 187 -5.74 -7.22 -4.06
C PRO A 187 -5.62 -8.40 -5.00
N GLY A 188 -6.73 -8.76 -5.66
CA GLY A 188 -6.71 -9.41 -6.94
C GLY A 188 -6.24 -8.47 -8.06
N PHE A 189 -6.51 -8.82 -9.32
CA PHE A 189 -6.23 -7.92 -10.43
C PHE A 189 -7.21 -6.72 -10.41
N ILE A 190 -6.67 -5.55 -10.07
CA ILE A 190 -7.40 -4.29 -10.03
C ILE A 190 -6.98 -3.45 -11.24
N PRO A 191 -7.86 -3.20 -12.21
CA PRO A 191 -7.55 -2.35 -13.36
C PRO A 191 -7.24 -0.92 -12.92
N VAL A 192 -6.04 -0.46 -13.25
CA VAL A 192 -5.59 0.93 -13.11
C VAL A 192 -4.80 1.29 -14.37
N GLU A 193 -4.39 2.55 -14.52
CA GLU A 193 -3.77 3.10 -15.74
C GLU A 193 -2.60 2.26 -16.26
N ARG A 194 -1.75 1.74 -15.37
CA ARG A 194 -0.61 0.87 -15.74
C ARG A 194 -1.01 -0.46 -16.39
N HIS A 195 -2.29 -0.82 -16.35
CA HIS A 195 -2.85 -2.04 -16.94
C HIS A 195 -3.61 -1.76 -18.25
N ALA A 196 -3.44 -0.56 -18.82
CA ALA A 196 -4.12 -0.19 -20.07
C ALA A 196 -3.78 -1.18 -21.20
N ASP A 197 -2.51 -1.56 -21.31
CA ASP A 197 -1.98 -2.43 -22.36
C ASP A 197 -2.22 -3.93 -22.13
N VAL A 198 -2.83 -4.33 -21.00
CA VAL A 198 -3.18 -5.74 -20.77
C VAL A 198 -4.26 -6.16 -21.78
N PRO A 199 -4.02 -7.22 -22.60
CA PRO A 199 -4.96 -7.64 -23.63
C PRO A 199 -6.36 -7.98 -23.08
N GLY A 200 -7.40 -7.69 -23.89
CA GLY A 200 -8.79 -7.93 -23.49
C GLY A 200 -9.07 -9.37 -23.09
N HIS A 201 -8.57 -10.34 -23.86
CA HIS A 201 -8.75 -11.77 -23.56
C HIS A 201 -8.14 -12.18 -22.21
N VAL A 202 -7.05 -11.53 -21.75
CA VAL A 202 -6.44 -11.79 -20.43
C VAL A 202 -7.36 -11.26 -19.33
N LYS A 203 -7.94 -10.07 -19.53
CA LYS A 203 -8.92 -9.48 -18.61
C LYS A 203 -10.18 -10.33 -18.52
N GLU A 204 -10.68 -10.82 -19.65
CA GLU A 204 -11.85 -11.70 -19.72
C GLU A 204 -11.61 -13.04 -19.04
N ALA A 205 -10.45 -13.68 -19.29
CA ALA A 205 -10.06 -14.93 -18.64
C ALA A 205 -9.93 -14.75 -17.11
N TYR A 206 -9.36 -13.61 -16.68
CA TYR A 206 -9.31 -13.28 -15.26
C TYR A 206 -10.73 -13.14 -14.68
N LEU A 207 -11.57 -12.34 -15.32
CA LEU A 207 -12.97 -12.11 -14.88
C LEU A 207 -13.75 -13.42 -14.77
N ALA A 208 -13.60 -14.32 -15.73
CA ALA A 208 -14.24 -15.63 -15.70
C ALA A 208 -13.83 -16.49 -14.49
N SER A 209 -12.67 -16.21 -13.89
CA SER A 209 -12.16 -16.87 -12.69
C SER A 209 -12.58 -16.22 -11.37
N VAL A 210 -13.30 -15.08 -11.42
CA VAL A 210 -13.75 -14.35 -10.22
C VAL A 210 -15.17 -14.75 -9.83
N PRO A 211 -15.39 -15.45 -8.70
CA PRO A 211 -16.73 -15.86 -8.27
C PRO A 211 -17.74 -14.72 -8.12
N ALA A 212 -17.28 -13.54 -7.70
CA ALA A 212 -18.13 -12.34 -7.56
C ALA A 212 -18.67 -11.79 -8.90
N GLY A 213 -18.23 -12.33 -10.05
CA GLY A 213 -18.75 -11.99 -11.39
C GLY A 213 -18.40 -10.59 -11.88
N ARG A 214 -17.48 -9.89 -11.21
CA ARG A 214 -16.99 -8.57 -11.61
C ARG A 214 -15.50 -8.40 -11.32
N MET A 215 -14.88 -7.50 -12.04
CA MET A 215 -13.54 -7.03 -11.69
C MET A 215 -13.58 -6.21 -10.40
N GLY A 216 -12.53 -6.33 -9.60
CA GLY A 216 -12.33 -5.42 -8.48
C GLY A 216 -12.02 -3.99 -8.95
N THR A 217 -12.32 -3.01 -8.12
CA THR A 217 -12.02 -1.60 -8.34
C THR A 217 -11.01 -1.08 -7.33
N PRO A 218 -10.27 0.01 -7.62
CA PRO A 218 -9.44 0.67 -6.62
C PRO A 218 -10.22 1.06 -5.35
N GLY A 219 -11.53 1.35 -5.49
CA GLY A 219 -12.43 1.64 -4.37
C GLY A 219 -12.62 0.45 -3.43
N ASP A 220 -12.73 -0.78 -3.95
CA ASP A 220 -12.84 -1.98 -3.11
C ASP A 220 -11.62 -2.13 -2.18
N ILE A 221 -10.44 -1.84 -2.71
CA ILE A 221 -9.18 -1.90 -1.94
C ILE A 221 -9.09 -0.74 -0.95
N ALA A 222 -9.45 0.47 -1.39
CA ALA A 222 -9.41 1.65 -0.53
C ALA A 222 -10.34 1.52 0.69
N HIS A 223 -11.49 0.84 0.54
CA HIS A 223 -12.39 0.54 1.66
C HIS A 223 -11.75 -0.40 2.69
N ALA A 224 -11.07 -1.46 2.24
CA ALA A 224 -10.35 -2.38 3.15
C ALA A 224 -9.21 -1.66 3.88
N VAL A 225 -8.45 -0.80 3.19
CA VAL A 225 -7.39 0.02 3.80
C VAL A 225 -7.99 0.99 4.82
N SER A 226 -9.07 1.70 4.47
CA SER A 226 -9.79 2.63 5.35
C SER A 226 -10.27 1.94 6.64
N PHE A 227 -10.85 0.75 6.51
CA PHE A 227 -11.25 -0.05 7.68
C PHE A 227 -10.06 -0.38 8.58
N LEU A 228 -8.96 -0.90 8.02
CA LEU A 228 -7.75 -1.24 8.80
C LEU A 228 -7.03 -0.02 9.39
N ALA A 229 -7.17 1.15 8.78
CA ALA A 229 -6.64 2.42 9.29
C ALA A 229 -7.48 3.01 10.43
N SER A 230 -8.72 2.57 10.61
CA SER A 230 -9.67 3.11 11.59
C SER A 230 -9.31 2.72 13.02
N GLU A 231 -9.91 3.43 13.99
CA GLU A 231 -9.83 3.08 15.41
C GLU A 231 -10.48 1.73 15.70
N GLY A 232 -11.61 1.44 15.04
CA GLY A 232 -12.37 0.20 15.22
C GLY A 232 -11.60 -1.07 14.86
N ALA A 233 -10.52 -0.96 14.06
CA ALA A 233 -9.63 -2.07 13.72
C ALA A 233 -8.51 -2.29 14.76
N GLY A 234 -8.56 -1.65 15.93
CA GLY A 234 -7.48 -1.67 16.93
C GLY A 234 -7.14 -3.04 17.52
N PHE A 235 -8.00 -4.04 17.35
CA PHE A 235 -7.76 -5.43 17.79
C PHE A 235 -7.44 -6.38 16.63
N ILE A 236 -7.33 -5.86 15.41
CA ILE A 236 -6.99 -6.63 14.19
C ILE A 236 -5.53 -6.36 13.86
N THR A 237 -4.67 -7.36 14.06
CA THR A 237 -3.25 -7.26 13.73
C THR A 237 -2.69 -8.59 13.22
N GLY A 238 -1.66 -8.54 12.37
CA GLY A 238 -1.05 -9.71 11.74
C GLY A 238 -1.90 -10.36 10.65
N GLN A 239 -3.02 -9.72 10.25
CA GLN A 239 -3.96 -10.29 9.31
C GLN A 239 -3.62 -9.91 7.87
N ARG A 240 -3.97 -10.80 6.97
CA ARG A 240 -3.92 -10.58 5.53
C ARG A 240 -5.33 -10.71 4.97
N ILE A 241 -5.89 -9.58 4.56
CA ILE A 241 -7.24 -9.51 3.99
C ILE A 241 -7.12 -9.57 2.46
N VAL A 242 -7.59 -10.67 1.88
CA VAL A 242 -7.65 -10.84 0.43
C VAL A 242 -8.90 -10.15 -0.10
N VAL A 243 -8.73 -9.31 -1.14
CA VAL A 243 -9.81 -8.55 -1.78
C VAL A 243 -9.76 -8.84 -3.28
N ASP A 244 -10.30 -9.98 -3.66
CA ASP A 244 -10.20 -10.57 -5.01
C ASP A 244 -11.53 -11.14 -5.55
N GLY A 245 -12.64 -10.88 -4.85
CA GLY A 245 -13.95 -11.40 -5.23
C GLY A 245 -14.10 -12.91 -5.09
N GLY A 246 -13.30 -13.52 -4.21
CA GLY A 246 -13.30 -14.96 -3.94
C GLY A 246 -12.42 -15.79 -4.87
N ARG A 247 -11.66 -15.16 -5.77
CA ARG A 247 -10.84 -15.85 -6.75
C ARG A 247 -9.81 -16.79 -6.13
N SER A 248 -9.21 -16.43 -5.01
CA SER A 248 -8.20 -17.24 -4.31
C SER A 248 -8.78 -18.48 -3.65
N LEU A 249 -10.09 -18.56 -3.42
CA LEU A 249 -10.75 -19.69 -2.77
C LEU A 249 -10.91 -20.92 -3.69
N GLY A 250 -10.54 -20.80 -4.96
CA GLY A 250 -10.73 -21.84 -5.97
C GLY A 250 -12.11 -21.74 -6.65
N THR A 251 -12.16 -22.20 -7.90
CA THR A 251 -13.40 -22.38 -8.65
C THR A 251 -13.69 -23.87 -8.76
N GLU A 252 -14.00 -24.55 -7.67
CA GLU A 252 -14.76 -25.77 -7.79
C GLU A 252 -16.20 -25.37 -8.10
N ARG A 253 -16.48 -25.17 -9.39
CA ARG A 253 -17.85 -25.22 -9.88
C ARG A 253 -18.22 -26.69 -9.97
N SER A 254 -18.98 -27.16 -8.99
CA SER A 254 -19.73 -28.43 -9.08
C SER A 254 -20.62 -28.44 -10.32
#